data_2b4e534379c61d0ec862cca0d9b2a8ae
#
_entry.id   2b4e534379c61d0ec862cca0d9b2a8ae
#
_cell.length_a   1.000
_cell.length_b   1.000
_cell.length_c   1.000
_cell.angle_alpha   90.00
_cell.angle_beta   90.00
_cell.angle_gamma   90.00
#
_symmetry.space_group_name_H-M   'P 1'
#
loop_
_entity.id
_entity.type
_entity.pdbx_description
1 polymer ?
#
loop_
_entity_poly.entity_id
_entity_poly.type
_entity_poly.pdbx_seq_one_letter_code
_entity_poly.pdbx_strand_id
1 'polypeptide(L)'
;MHLGSCLVMMLLFLGPTVHAAEYDFTILEVEKKLYEFGGRLETRYIYHRLDEDAARYKLNYYQHDPGPDTHEWRGLVELSGSYRIGFVQANLLTHHAYVSTYQTDEWTNDIYEGYMSLTPTAHLTLDAGKKRILWGKGYAWNPAGFLNRPKDPDDPALNLEGRTLLGLDLIKSFSTGNLNNIGLTAMLLPVIDDWANEELGEDGDLNTALKLYLLWYDMDLDFIYFDGPQQPRSFGFDFAKNLAENFEVHGELALRENVARVIIDAAGTARQAREDQLSYLLGVRYLNRFDTTFIAEYFHNDAGYRREELENFYTYQETAFNQWQVTGNASLMQRAVQITQTYYQQRNYGEDYFYLKISQKEPFDILYFNPWVAAVVNLQDFSFNLQPGMTWTPVTNLELNLRVGIPAGASKTEFGEKSDALRPEIWMRYYF
;
A
#
# COMPACT_ATOMS: atom_id res chain seq x y z
N MET A 1 39.55 -14.72 -2.35
CA MET A 1 40.09 -14.01 -1.17
C MET A 1 40.02 -12.52 -1.45
N HIS A 2 38.93 -11.85 -1.16
CA HIS A 2 38.87 -10.41 -1.01
C HIS A 2 37.90 -10.12 0.15
N LEU A 3 38.48 -9.79 1.30
CA LEU A 3 37.80 -9.24 2.46
C LEU A 3 37.51 -7.75 2.15
N GLY A 4 36.25 -7.41 1.94
CA GLY A 4 35.77 -6.04 1.92
C GLY A 4 35.35 -5.63 3.33
N SER A 5 36.08 -4.71 3.91
CA SER A 5 35.87 -4.18 5.26
C SER A 5 34.57 -3.40 5.36
N CYS A 6 33.60 -3.88 6.12
CA CYS A 6 32.47 -3.10 6.60
C CYS A 6 32.96 -2.09 7.64
N LEU A 7 32.99 -0.81 7.27
CA LEU A 7 33.25 0.30 8.15
C LEU A 7 31.94 0.72 8.84
N VAL A 8 31.69 0.23 10.05
CA VAL A 8 30.60 0.72 10.92
C VAL A 8 31.06 2.05 11.52
N MET A 9 30.49 3.15 11.03
CA MET A 9 30.75 4.50 11.56
C MET A 9 29.84 4.72 12.78
N MET A 10 30.37 4.47 13.97
CA MET A 10 29.75 4.73 15.26
C MET A 10 29.94 6.22 15.60
N LEU A 11 28.90 7.05 15.34
CA LEU A 11 28.90 8.45 15.78
C LEU A 11 28.47 8.53 17.25
N LEU A 12 29.41 8.81 18.11
CA LEU A 12 29.20 9.20 19.52
C LEU A 12 28.71 10.65 19.58
N PHE A 13 27.42 10.87 19.93
CA PHE A 13 26.93 12.19 20.27
C PHE A 13 27.15 12.49 21.75
N LEU A 14 28.02 13.44 22.05
CA LEU A 14 28.12 14.10 23.35
C LEU A 14 26.99 15.13 23.44
N GLY A 15 25.98 14.85 24.26
CA GLY A 15 24.90 15.78 24.53
C GLY A 15 25.32 16.93 25.44
N PRO A 16 24.85 18.17 25.23
CA PRO A 16 25.07 19.27 26.17
C PRO A 16 24.18 19.12 27.41
N THR A 17 24.73 19.44 28.56
CA THR A 17 24.01 19.51 29.84
C THR A 17 22.96 20.62 29.80
N VAL A 18 21.69 20.24 29.95
CA VAL A 18 20.57 21.19 30.02
C VAL A 18 20.48 21.75 31.42
N HIS A 19 20.69 23.08 31.59
CA HIS A 19 20.30 23.81 32.78
C HIS A 19 18.81 24.10 32.73
N ALA A 20 18.12 23.82 33.83
CA ALA A 20 16.70 24.16 33.96
C ALA A 20 16.56 25.70 33.94
N ALA A 21 15.93 26.22 32.91
CA ALA A 21 15.54 27.62 32.83
C ALA A 21 14.10 27.77 33.38
N GLU A 22 13.92 28.84 34.13
CA GLU A 22 12.63 29.28 34.68
C GLU A 22 11.61 29.43 33.55
N TYR A 23 10.46 28.76 33.66
CA TYR A 23 9.39 28.80 32.64
C TYR A 23 8.67 30.14 32.71
N ASP A 24 8.95 31.03 31.77
CA ASP A 24 8.13 32.20 31.47
C ASP A 24 7.00 31.78 30.50
N PHE A 25 5.75 31.74 31.01
CA PHE A 25 4.55 31.41 30.25
C PHE A 25 4.02 32.56 29.37
N THR A 26 4.86 33.36 28.80
CA THR A 26 4.45 34.22 27.70
C THR A 26 4.27 33.34 26.46
N ILE A 27 3.02 33.05 26.10
CA ILE A 27 2.66 32.47 24.79
C ILE A 27 3.04 33.54 23.76
N LEU A 28 4.25 33.46 23.26
CA LEU A 28 4.62 34.18 22.04
C LEU A 28 3.67 33.66 20.96
N GLU A 29 2.89 34.56 20.33
CA GLU A 29 2.18 34.25 19.09
C GLU A 29 3.22 33.63 18.14
N VAL A 30 3.14 32.32 17.92
CA VAL A 30 4.03 31.63 17.00
C VAL A 30 3.69 32.19 15.63
N GLU A 31 4.55 33.05 15.08
CA GLU A 31 4.42 33.53 13.71
C GLU A 31 4.27 32.30 12.81
N LYS A 32 3.12 32.17 12.18
CA LYS A 32 2.80 31.05 11.31
C LYS A 32 3.76 31.11 10.12
N LYS A 33 4.77 30.25 10.13
CA LYS A 33 5.75 30.22 9.03
C LYS A 33 5.01 30.03 7.71
N LEU A 34 5.40 30.77 6.70
CA LEU A 34 4.84 30.66 5.35
C LEU A 34 5.26 29.37 4.65
N TYR A 35 6.28 28.72 5.15
CA TYR A 35 6.83 27.48 4.60
C TYR A 35 7.06 26.44 5.68
N GLU A 36 6.92 25.19 5.29
CA GLU A 36 7.32 24.03 6.06
C GLU A 36 8.26 23.21 5.19
N PHE A 37 9.31 22.67 5.80
CA PHE A 37 10.25 21.77 5.14
C PHE A 37 10.57 20.64 6.11
N GLY A 38 10.64 19.42 5.58
CA GLY A 38 10.97 18.25 6.34
C GLY A 38 11.32 17.10 5.40
N GLY A 39 11.55 15.95 5.98
CA GLY A 39 11.87 14.78 5.19
C GLY A 39 12.07 13.54 6.03
N ARG A 40 12.40 12.47 5.34
CA ARG A 40 12.63 11.17 5.93
C ARG A 40 13.81 10.49 5.24
N LEU A 41 14.69 9.94 6.04
CA LEU A 41 15.72 8.98 5.60
C LEU A 41 15.30 7.60 6.09
N GLU A 42 15.32 6.60 5.22
CA GLU A 42 15.08 5.21 5.61
C GLU A 42 16.19 4.31 5.09
N THR A 43 16.60 3.37 5.90
CA THR A 43 17.39 2.23 5.46
C THR A 43 16.69 0.96 5.90
N ARG A 44 16.60 -0.02 5.00
CA ARG A 44 15.94 -1.30 5.25
C ARG A 44 16.85 -2.42 4.78
N TYR A 45 16.97 -3.43 5.63
CA TYR A 45 17.61 -4.69 5.30
C TYR A 45 16.59 -5.81 5.39
N ILE A 46 16.52 -6.66 4.37
CA ILE A 46 15.63 -7.79 4.26
C ILE A 46 16.49 -9.03 3.99
N TYR A 47 16.29 -10.04 4.81
CA TYR A 47 16.84 -11.37 4.59
C TYR A 47 15.72 -12.26 4.04
N HIS A 48 16.00 -12.99 2.97
CA HIS A 48 15.09 -13.94 2.36
C HIS A 48 15.63 -15.35 2.56
N ARG A 49 14.95 -16.16 3.37
CA ARG A 49 15.13 -17.60 3.32
C ARG A 49 14.18 -18.14 2.28
N LEU A 50 14.72 -18.73 1.23
CA LEU A 50 13.99 -19.16 0.06
C LEU A 50 13.40 -20.56 0.24
N ASP A 51 12.27 -20.81 -0.43
CA ASP A 51 11.66 -22.11 -0.62
C ASP A 51 11.93 -22.58 -2.04
N GLU A 52 12.91 -23.47 -2.21
CA GLU A 52 13.34 -23.96 -3.53
C GLU A 52 12.27 -24.83 -4.22
N ASP A 53 11.31 -25.36 -3.46
CA ASP A 53 10.22 -26.17 -4.00
C ASP A 53 9.06 -25.30 -4.51
N ALA A 54 8.96 -24.06 -4.08
CA ALA A 54 7.89 -23.15 -4.47
C ALA A 54 7.93 -22.79 -5.99
N ALA A 55 6.76 -22.71 -6.61
CA ALA A 55 6.65 -22.35 -8.02
C ALA A 55 7.23 -20.96 -8.33
N ARG A 56 7.08 -20.01 -7.41
CA ARG A 56 7.63 -18.67 -7.58
C ARG A 56 9.16 -18.65 -7.52
N TYR A 57 9.78 -19.46 -6.66
CA TYR A 57 11.22 -19.63 -6.65
C TYR A 57 11.74 -20.19 -7.99
N LYS A 58 11.16 -21.29 -8.45
CA LYS A 58 11.50 -21.93 -9.73
C LYS A 58 11.37 -20.96 -10.88
N LEU A 59 10.32 -20.12 -10.88
CA LEU A 59 10.09 -19.12 -11.92
C LEU A 59 11.15 -18.00 -11.91
N ASN A 60 11.51 -17.51 -10.73
CA ASN A 60 12.44 -16.39 -10.60
C ASN A 60 13.91 -16.78 -10.82
N TYR A 61 14.27 -18.03 -10.47
CA TYR A 61 15.68 -18.42 -10.34
C TYR A 61 16.09 -19.62 -11.22
N TYR A 62 15.25 -20.08 -12.16
CA TYR A 62 15.57 -21.25 -12.99
C TYR A 62 16.89 -21.13 -13.80
N GLN A 63 17.36 -19.90 -14.09
CA GLN A 63 18.60 -19.68 -14.83
C GLN A 63 19.81 -19.46 -13.93
N HIS A 64 19.61 -18.87 -12.75
CA HIS A 64 20.67 -18.48 -11.83
C HIS A 64 20.20 -18.76 -10.38
N ASP A 65 20.53 -19.94 -9.91
CA ASP A 65 20.19 -20.39 -8.56
C ASP A 65 20.99 -19.59 -7.52
N PRO A 66 20.33 -18.81 -6.62
CA PRO A 66 21.00 -18.09 -5.55
C PRO A 66 21.34 -18.97 -4.35
N GLY A 67 20.86 -20.22 -4.31
CA GLY A 67 20.86 -21.08 -3.13
C GLY A 67 19.70 -20.77 -2.16
N PRO A 68 19.84 -21.21 -0.87
CA PRO A 68 18.71 -21.18 0.09
C PRO A 68 18.38 -19.79 0.63
N ASP A 69 19.20 -18.78 0.40
CA ASP A 69 18.96 -17.44 0.91
C ASP A 69 19.48 -16.32 0.02
N THR A 70 18.82 -15.15 0.13
CA THR A 70 19.26 -13.91 -0.51
C THR A 70 19.10 -12.72 0.43
N HIS A 71 19.69 -11.59 0.04
CA HIS A 71 19.66 -10.36 0.80
C HIS A 71 19.18 -9.21 -0.07
N GLU A 72 18.42 -8.31 0.54
CA GLU A 72 17.96 -7.09 -0.12
C GLU A 72 18.26 -5.89 0.77
N TRP A 73 18.78 -4.82 0.16
CA TRP A 73 18.99 -3.54 0.80
C TRP A 73 18.17 -2.47 0.12
N ARG A 74 17.49 -1.66 0.92
CA ARG A 74 16.78 -0.48 0.45
C ARG A 74 17.26 0.75 1.18
N GLY A 75 17.56 1.81 0.44
CA GLY A 75 17.76 3.16 0.94
C GLY A 75 16.68 4.07 0.40
N LEU A 76 16.16 4.98 1.21
CA LEU A 76 15.12 5.92 0.81
C LEU A 76 15.41 7.30 1.38
N VAL A 77 15.26 8.32 0.55
CA VAL A 77 15.23 9.73 0.92
C VAL A 77 13.94 10.34 0.41
N GLU A 78 13.12 10.87 1.29
CA GLU A 78 11.97 11.68 0.94
C GLU A 78 12.16 13.11 1.46
N LEU A 79 11.90 14.09 0.61
CA LEU A 79 11.92 15.50 0.97
C LEU A 79 10.52 16.07 0.76
N SER A 80 9.97 16.67 1.80
CA SER A 80 8.68 17.33 1.77
C SER A 80 8.82 18.83 1.98
N GLY A 81 8.02 19.59 1.25
CA GLY A 81 7.96 21.04 1.40
C GLY A 81 6.57 21.57 1.14
N SER A 82 6.16 22.56 1.90
CA SER A 82 4.96 23.33 1.60
C SER A 82 5.24 24.81 1.71
N TYR A 83 4.57 25.60 0.87
CA TYR A 83 4.62 27.06 0.91
C TYR A 83 3.20 27.61 0.79
N ARG A 84 2.81 28.47 1.74
CA ARG A 84 1.47 29.06 1.77
C ARG A 84 1.53 30.58 1.78
N ILE A 85 0.79 31.19 0.87
CA ILE A 85 0.58 32.64 0.82
C ILE A 85 -0.90 32.96 0.59
N GLY A 86 -1.56 33.57 1.57
CA GLY A 86 -2.99 33.84 1.51
C GLY A 86 -3.81 32.54 1.33
N PHE A 87 -4.56 32.47 0.24
CA PHE A 87 -5.42 31.34 -0.12
C PHE A 87 -4.74 30.32 -1.05
N VAL A 88 -3.46 30.51 -1.38
CA VAL A 88 -2.66 29.62 -2.24
C VAL A 88 -1.68 28.82 -1.41
N GLN A 89 -1.62 27.52 -1.64
CA GLN A 89 -0.62 26.62 -1.06
C GLN A 89 0.02 25.76 -2.15
N ALA A 90 1.33 25.70 -2.20
CA ALA A 90 2.10 24.76 -3.01
C ALA A 90 2.65 23.65 -2.12
N ASN A 91 2.62 22.40 -2.60
CA ASN A 91 3.11 21.23 -1.89
C ASN A 91 4.02 20.42 -2.80
N LEU A 92 5.09 19.88 -2.23
CA LEU A 92 6.05 19.01 -2.92
C LEU A 92 6.46 17.86 -2.00
N LEU A 93 6.48 16.65 -2.55
CA LEU A 93 7.07 15.46 -1.93
C LEU A 93 7.88 14.74 -3.00
N THR A 94 9.19 14.65 -2.81
CA THR A 94 10.07 13.87 -3.67
C THR A 94 10.42 12.53 -3.01
N HIS A 95 10.63 11.51 -3.83
CA HIS A 95 10.94 10.15 -3.41
C HIS A 95 12.16 9.65 -4.19
N HIS A 96 13.23 9.34 -3.48
CA HIS A 96 14.50 8.85 -4.05
C HIS A 96 14.84 7.55 -3.36
N ALA A 97 14.73 6.43 -4.08
CA ALA A 97 14.95 5.10 -3.56
C ALA A 97 16.10 4.38 -4.29
N TYR A 98 16.83 3.60 -3.54
CA TYR A 98 17.78 2.63 -4.05
C TYR A 98 17.42 1.25 -3.51
N VAL A 99 17.31 0.27 -4.39
CA VAL A 99 17.02 -1.13 -4.06
C VAL A 99 18.12 -1.99 -4.67
N SER A 100 18.79 -2.76 -3.82
CA SER A 100 19.80 -3.74 -4.22
C SER A 100 19.30 -5.12 -3.83
N THR A 101 19.14 -5.98 -4.81
CA THR A 101 18.70 -7.38 -4.68
C THR A 101 19.79 -8.32 -5.19
N TYR A 102 19.56 -9.63 -5.07
CA TYR A 102 20.41 -10.63 -5.71
C TYR A 102 20.51 -10.47 -7.25
N GLN A 103 19.44 -9.98 -7.89
CA GLN A 103 19.34 -9.93 -9.36
C GLN A 103 19.64 -8.55 -9.94
N THR A 104 19.25 -7.48 -9.25
CA THR A 104 19.29 -6.11 -9.81
C THR A 104 19.64 -5.08 -8.75
N ASP A 105 20.22 -3.98 -9.23
CA ASP A 105 20.36 -2.73 -8.51
C ASP A 105 19.53 -1.67 -9.22
N GLU A 106 18.60 -1.05 -8.51
CA GLU A 106 17.65 -0.10 -9.10
C GLU A 106 17.66 1.23 -8.36
N TRP A 107 17.62 2.32 -9.12
CA TRP A 107 17.44 3.67 -8.62
C TRP A 107 16.12 4.23 -9.12
N THR A 108 15.31 4.72 -8.20
CA THR A 108 14.04 5.39 -8.50
C THR A 108 14.11 6.83 -8.03
N ASN A 109 13.72 7.78 -8.86
CA ASN A 109 13.71 9.20 -8.54
C ASN A 109 12.39 9.80 -9.04
N ASP A 110 11.42 9.97 -8.14
CA ASP A 110 10.09 10.39 -8.49
C ASP A 110 9.62 11.59 -7.67
N ILE A 111 8.71 12.34 -8.25
CA ILE A 111 7.87 13.29 -7.53
C ILE A 111 6.61 12.54 -7.13
N TYR A 112 6.44 12.27 -5.84
CA TYR A 112 5.24 11.61 -5.31
C TYR A 112 4.07 12.56 -5.21
N GLU A 113 4.31 13.82 -4.81
CA GLU A 113 3.33 14.89 -4.81
C GLU A 113 3.98 16.18 -5.31
N GLY A 114 3.26 16.91 -6.17
CA GLY A 114 3.66 18.22 -6.70
C GLY A 114 2.42 18.94 -7.16
N TYR A 115 1.75 19.70 -6.25
CA TYR A 115 0.47 20.33 -6.57
C TYR A 115 0.29 21.68 -5.89
N MET A 116 -0.61 22.46 -6.46
CA MET A 116 -1.10 23.71 -5.89
C MET A 116 -2.55 23.56 -5.44
N SER A 117 -2.85 24.09 -4.25
CA SER A 117 -4.20 24.21 -3.71
C SER A 117 -4.58 25.67 -3.61
N LEU A 118 -5.75 26.00 -4.14
CA LEU A 118 -6.39 27.30 -4.02
C LEU A 118 -7.62 27.17 -3.13
N THR A 119 -7.65 27.87 -2.00
CA THR A 119 -8.77 27.82 -1.03
C THR A 119 -9.38 29.21 -0.88
N PRO A 120 -10.11 29.71 -1.90
CA PRO A 120 -10.63 31.07 -1.92
C PRO A 120 -11.70 31.31 -0.85
N THR A 121 -12.39 30.26 -0.40
CA THR A 121 -13.35 30.28 0.71
C THR A 121 -13.16 29.05 1.58
N ALA A 122 -13.73 29.06 2.79
CA ALA A 122 -13.71 27.89 3.69
C ALA A 122 -14.47 26.66 3.12
N HIS A 123 -15.22 26.82 2.04
CA HIS A 123 -16.09 25.79 1.46
C HIS A 123 -15.61 25.28 0.11
N LEU A 124 -14.61 25.90 -0.48
CA LEU A 124 -14.12 25.57 -1.84
C LEU A 124 -12.62 25.43 -1.83
N THR A 125 -12.13 24.29 -2.30
CA THR A 125 -10.72 24.05 -2.63
C THR A 125 -10.60 23.60 -4.08
N LEU A 126 -9.62 24.14 -4.78
CA LEU A 126 -9.23 23.74 -6.14
C LEU A 126 -7.79 23.24 -6.08
N ASP A 127 -7.55 22.05 -6.58
CA ASP A 127 -6.23 21.42 -6.63
C ASP A 127 -5.78 21.24 -8.09
N ALA A 128 -4.51 21.48 -8.37
CA ALA A 128 -3.91 21.22 -9.67
C ALA A 128 -2.51 20.65 -9.51
N GLY A 129 -2.23 19.51 -10.12
CA GLY A 129 -0.95 18.82 -10.11
C GLY A 129 -1.04 17.38 -9.60
N LYS A 130 0.11 16.82 -9.22
CA LYS A 130 0.24 15.44 -8.75
C LYS A 130 -0.05 15.37 -7.26
N LYS A 131 -1.19 14.77 -6.89
CA LYS A 131 -1.69 14.70 -5.51
C LYS A 131 -2.08 13.29 -5.14
N ARG A 132 -1.73 12.86 -3.93
CA ARG A 132 -2.11 11.55 -3.39
C ARG A 132 -3.61 11.53 -3.08
N ILE A 133 -4.28 10.46 -3.53
CA ILE A 133 -5.70 10.21 -3.29
C ILE A 133 -5.80 9.01 -2.38
N LEU A 134 -6.58 9.14 -1.29
CA LEU A 134 -6.82 8.07 -0.33
C LEU A 134 -8.34 7.99 -0.09
N TRP A 135 -9.02 7.17 -0.91
CA TRP A 135 -10.44 6.87 -0.77
C TRP A 135 -10.61 5.48 -0.17
N GLY A 136 -11.75 5.25 0.48
CA GLY A 136 -12.05 4.00 1.16
C GLY A 136 -11.70 4.01 2.65
N LYS A 137 -12.32 3.11 3.40
CA LYS A 137 -12.26 3.01 4.87
C LYS A 137 -11.49 1.79 5.36
N GLY A 138 -11.23 0.80 4.49
CA GLY A 138 -10.52 -0.43 4.84
C GLY A 138 -9.06 -0.18 5.22
N TYR A 139 -8.56 -0.97 6.15
CA TYR A 139 -7.18 -0.91 6.63
C TYR A 139 -6.22 -1.64 5.68
N ALA A 140 -6.54 -2.88 5.30
CA ALA A 140 -5.69 -3.68 4.42
C ALA A 140 -5.99 -3.47 2.94
N TRP A 141 -7.25 -3.31 2.56
CA TRP A 141 -7.70 -3.13 1.18
C TRP A 141 -8.69 -1.98 1.06
N ASN A 142 -8.83 -1.42 -0.14
CA ASN A 142 -9.83 -0.40 -0.45
C ASN A 142 -10.44 -0.67 -1.84
N PRO A 143 -11.40 -1.59 -1.95
CA PRO A 143 -12.03 -1.89 -3.24
C PRO A 143 -12.72 -0.68 -3.89
N ALA A 144 -13.30 0.24 -3.10
CA ALA A 144 -13.93 1.47 -3.58
C ALA A 144 -12.93 2.59 -3.91
N GLY A 145 -11.65 2.42 -3.58
CA GLY A 145 -10.60 3.40 -3.82
C GLY A 145 -10.05 3.34 -5.26
N PHE A 146 -10.85 3.53 -6.29
CA PHE A 146 -10.49 3.34 -7.71
C PHE A 146 -9.27 4.13 -8.17
N LEU A 147 -8.99 5.26 -7.55
CA LEU A 147 -7.85 6.14 -7.86
C LEU A 147 -6.65 5.91 -6.95
N ASN A 148 -6.81 5.13 -5.90
CA ASN A 148 -5.69 4.83 -5.00
C ASN A 148 -4.64 4.00 -5.73
N ARG A 149 -3.38 4.20 -5.40
CA ARG A 149 -2.39 3.14 -5.64
C ARG A 149 -2.75 1.94 -4.75
N PRO A 150 -2.58 0.70 -5.25
CA PRO A 150 -2.90 -0.49 -4.46
C PRO A 150 -2.16 -0.49 -3.12
N LYS A 151 -2.90 -0.68 -2.03
CA LYS A 151 -2.30 -0.86 -0.71
C LYS A 151 -1.52 -2.18 -0.65
N ASP A 152 -0.53 -2.17 0.21
CA ASP A 152 0.14 -3.38 0.64
C ASP A 152 -0.51 -3.84 1.95
N PRO A 153 -1.28 -4.95 1.98
CA PRO A 153 -1.82 -5.49 3.22
C PRO A 153 -0.74 -5.79 4.27
N ASP A 154 0.47 -6.08 3.79
CA ASP A 154 1.64 -6.33 4.61
C ASP A 154 2.28 -5.03 5.15
N ASP A 155 2.09 -3.88 4.48
CA ASP A 155 2.57 -2.56 4.90
C ASP A 155 1.54 -1.45 4.54
N PRO A 156 0.38 -1.39 5.20
CA PRO A 156 -0.69 -0.44 4.87
C PRO A 156 -0.29 1.04 5.06
N ALA A 157 0.81 1.30 5.77
CA ALA A 157 1.33 2.65 6.01
C ALA A 157 2.35 3.14 4.96
N LEU A 158 2.60 2.35 3.92
CA LEU A 158 3.53 2.72 2.86
C LEU A 158 3.07 4.00 2.15
N ASN A 159 3.98 4.96 1.95
CA ASN A 159 3.71 6.12 1.11
C ASN A 159 3.55 5.69 -0.34
N LEU A 160 2.52 6.19 -0.96
CA LEU A 160 2.17 5.89 -2.33
C LEU A 160 2.22 7.16 -3.17
N GLU A 161 2.64 7.01 -4.40
CA GLU A 161 2.71 8.06 -5.41
C GLU A 161 1.32 8.64 -5.72
N GLY A 162 1.24 9.96 -5.89
CA GLY A 162 0.02 10.67 -6.29
C GLY A 162 -0.36 10.46 -7.75
N ARG A 163 -1.51 11.03 -8.12
CA ARG A 163 -2.01 11.12 -9.48
C ARG A 163 -2.09 12.57 -9.93
N THR A 164 -1.78 12.83 -11.19
CA THR A 164 -1.91 14.17 -11.77
C THR A 164 -3.39 14.44 -12.04
N LEU A 165 -3.89 15.54 -11.47
CA LEU A 165 -5.31 15.88 -11.52
C LEU A 165 -5.57 17.38 -11.52
N LEU A 166 -6.76 17.73 -11.96
CA LEU A 166 -7.46 18.96 -11.62
C LEU A 166 -8.63 18.58 -10.73
N GLY A 167 -8.62 19.06 -9.49
CA GLY A 167 -9.60 18.71 -8.46
C GLY A 167 -10.40 19.90 -7.98
N LEU A 168 -11.65 19.65 -7.64
CA LEU A 168 -12.56 20.58 -6.99
C LEU A 168 -13.16 19.89 -5.78
N ASP A 169 -13.04 20.50 -4.61
CA ASP A 169 -13.68 20.07 -3.37
C ASP A 169 -14.62 21.16 -2.86
N LEU A 170 -15.88 20.79 -2.69
CA LEU A 170 -16.92 21.61 -2.06
C LEU A 170 -17.36 20.96 -0.76
N ILE A 171 -17.35 21.69 0.34
CA ILE A 171 -17.83 21.21 1.63
C ILE A 171 -18.82 22.19 2.26
N LYS A 172 -19.88 21.65 2.85
CA LYS A 172 -20.84 22.40 3.62
C LYS A 172 -21.15 21.70 4.93
N SER A 173 -20.99 22.44 6.04
CA SER A 173 -21.32 21.95 7.38
C SER A 173 -22.67 22.54 7.82
N PHE A 174 -23.40 21.75 8.62
CA PHE A 174 -24.68 22.12 9.19
C PHE A 174 -24.59 22.03 10.71
N SER A 175 -25.16 23.00 11.40
CA SER A 175 -25.16 23.06 12.87
C SER A 175 -26.39 22.42 13.51
N THR A 176 -27.38 22.04 12.70
CA THR A 176 -28.67 21.48 13.19
C THR A 176 -29.07 20.30 12.33
N GLY A 177 -29.73 19.31 12.96
CA GLY A 177 -30.17 18.09 12.30
C GLY A 177 -29.14 16.94 12.38
N ASN A 178 -29.43 15.85 11.71
CA ASN A 178 -28.61 14.63 11.75
C ASN A 178 -27.57 14.56 10.62
N LEU A 179 -27.65 15.46 9.66
CA LEU A 179 -26.65 15.63 8.59
C LEU A 179 -25.70 16.76 9.01
N ASN A 180 -24.49 16.40 9.40
CA ASN A 180 -23.49 17.34 9.91
C ASN A 180 -22.67 17.96 8.78
N ASN A 181 -22.30 17.15 7.77
CA ASN A 181 -21.49 17.60 6.63
C ASN A 181 -22.01 16.97 5.33
N ILE A 182 -21.88 17.74 4.26
CA ILE A 182 -21.94 17.26 2.87
C ILE A 182 -20.71 17.77 2.14
N GLY A 183 -20.04 16.87 1.40
CA GLY A 183 -18.89 17.18 0.56
C GLY A 183 -19.07 16.65 -0.85
N LEU A 184 -18.61 17.38 -1.84
CA LEU A 184 -18.54 16.94 -3.22
C LEU A 184 -17.12 17.15 -3.73
N THR A 185 -16.45 16.06 -4.11
CA THR A 185 -15.17 16.07 -4.79
C THR A 185 -15.37 15.71 -6.24
N ALA A 186 -14.84 16.50 -7.16
CA ALA A 186 -14.79 16.20 -8.58
C ALA A 186 -13.35 16.29 -9.07
N MET A 187 -12.91 15.31 -9.86
CA MET A 187 -11.55 15.25 -10.37
C MET A 187 -11.54 14.93 -11.87
N LEU A 188 -10.64 15.57 -12.57
CA LEU A 188 -10.26 15.29 -13.95
C LEU A 188 -8.80 14.80 -13.94
N LEU A 189 -8.56 13.63 -14.53
CA LEU A 189 -7.24 12.99 -14.57
C LEU A 189 -6.82 12.80 -16.04
N PRO A 190 -6.04 13.74 -16.59
CA PRO A 190 -5.52 13.62 -17.95
C PRO A 190 -4.44 12.52 -18.00
N VAL A 191 -4.37 11.81 -19.12
CA VAL A 191 -3.25 10.92 -19.47
C VAL A 191 -2.35 11.67 -20.41
N ILE A 192 -1.04 11.73 -20.09
CA ILE A 192 -0.02 12.37 -20.92
C ILE A 192 1.18 11.43 -20.93
N ASP A 193 1.56 10.93 -22.10
CA ASP A 193 2.66 10.00 -22.28
C ASP A 193 3.95 10.48 -21.60
N ASP A 194 4.67 9.55 -20.98
CA ASP A 194 5.93 9.74 -20.25
C ASP A 194 5.85 10.75 -19.08
N TRP A 195 4.63 11.21 -18.72
CA TRP A 195 4.52 12.27 -17.69
C TRP A 195 3.38 12.08 -16.68
N ALA A 196 2.19 11.64 -17.07
CA ALA A 196 1.03 11.62 -16.16
C ALA A 196 0.05 10.49 -16.43
N ASN A 197 -0.24 9.70 -15.40
CA ASN A 197 -1.35 8.74 -15.33
C ASN A 197 -1.36 7.69 -16.47
N GLU A 198 -0.21 7.28 -17.01
CA GLU A 198 -0.11 6.31 -18.11
C GLU A 198 -0.88 5.02 -17.86
N GLU A 199 -0.99 4.59 -16.61
CA GLU A 199 -1.75 3.41 -16.23
C GLU A 199 -3.29 3.59 -16.31
N LEU A 200 -3.78 4.81 -16.52
CA LEU A 200 -5.20 5.11 -16.66
C LEU A 200 -5.70 5.15 -18.10
N GLY A 201 -4.83 5.08 -19.09
CA GLY A 201 -5.25 5.10 -20.48
C GLY A 201 -4.15 5.43 -21.48
N GLU A 202 -4.53 5.85 -22.67
CA GLU A 202 -3.63 6.28 -23.76
C GLU A 202 -3.47 7.82 -23.74
N ASP A 203 -2.41 8.32 -24.41
CA ASP A 203 -2.14 9.76 -24.50
C ASP A 203 -3.35 10.54 -25.03
N GLY A 204 -3.72 11.58 -24.31
CA GLY A 204 -4.90 12.40 -24.61
C GLY A 204 -6.21 11.91 -23.97
N ASP A 205 -6.24 10.76 -23.32
CA ASP A 205 -7.39 10.31 -22.57
C ASP A 205 -7.66 11.22 -21.36
N LEU A 206 -8.94 11.41 -21.04
CA LEU A 206 -9.37 12.16 -19.86
C LEU A 206 -10.28 11.30 -19.01
N ASN A 207 -9.83 10.96 -17.82
CA ASN A 207 -10.62 10.20 -16.84
C ASN A 207 -11.32 11.16 -15.88
N THR A 208 -12.47 10.76 -15.36
CA THR A 208 -13.32 11.55 -14.46
C THR A 208 -13.64 10.75 -13.20
N ALA A 209 -13.51 11.40 -12.05
CA ALA A 209 -13.92 10.82 -10.78
C ALA A 209 -14.76 11.80 -9.97
N LEU A 210 -15.77 11.28 -9.30
CA LEU A 210 -16.68 12.02 -8.43
C LEU A 210 -16.82 11.29 -7.11
N LYS A 211 -16.85 12.06 -5.99
CA LYS A 211 -17.15 11.52 -4.67
C LYS A 211 -18.11 12.45 -3.95
N LEU A 212 -19.24 11.90 -3.49
CA LEU A 212 -20.18 12.55 -2.60
C LEU A 212 -19.96 12.00 -1.18
N TYR A 213 -19.55 12.86 -0.26
CA TYR A 213 -19.36 12.57 1.15
C TYR A 213 -20.54 13.08 1.97
N LEU A 214 -21.03 12.27 2.90
CA LEU A 214 -22.05 12.64 3.88
C LEU A 214 -21.58 12.22 5.28
N LEU A 215 -21.62 13.15 6.25
CA LEU A 215 -21.57 12.80 7.67
C LEU A 215 -23.01 12.82 8.21
N TRP A 216 -23.60 11.63 8.33
CA TRP A 216 -24.99 11.45 8.69
C TRP A 216 -25.16 10.52 9.89
N TYR A 217 -25.78 11.00 10.99
CA TYR A 217 -25.88 10.27 12.26
C TYR A 217 -24.52 9.76 12.78
N ASP A 218 -23.49 10.60 12.71
CA ASP A 218 -22.10 10.27 13.07
C ASP A 218 -21.55 9.04 12.29
N MET A 219 -22.06 8.82 11.10
CA MET A 219 -21.59 7.83 10.15
C MET A 219 -21.04 8.54 8.91
N ASP A 220 -19.81 8.25 8.57
CA ASP A 220 -19.21 8.63 7.31
C ASP A 220 -19.78 7.76 6.19
N LEU A 221 -20.23 8.39 5.12
CA LEU A 221 -20.74 7.71 3.91
C LEU A 221 -20.10 8.36 2.70
N ASP A 222 -19.48 7.58 1.84
CA ASP A 222 -18.96 8.03 0.55
C ASP A 222 -19.66 7.28 -0.58
N PHE A 223 -20.10 8.01 -1.62
CA PHE A 223 -20.57 7.49 -2.90
C PHE A 223 -19.58 7.92 -3.97
N ILE A 224 -19.01 6.96 -4.69
CA ILE A 224 -17.89 7.16 -5.58
C ILE A 224 -18.28 6.74 -6.99
N TYR A 225 -17.87 7.54 -7.97
CA TYR A 225 -17.97 7.23 -9.39
C TYR A 225 -16.63 7.46 -10.07
N PHE A 226 -16.23 6.54 -10.95
CA PHE A 226 -15.04 6.66 -11.77
C PHE A 226 -15.31 6.12 -13.16
N ASP A 227 -14.87 6.84 -14.21
CA ASP A 227 -15.04 6.47 -15.61
C ASP A 227 -13.91 7.06 -16.46
N GLY A 228 -13.53 6.36 -17.53
CA GLY A 228 -12.55 6.82 -18.51
C GLY A 228 -12.57 5.99 -19.80
N PRO A 229 -11.93 6.48 -20.87
CA PRO A 229 -11.97 5.78 -22.17
C PRO A 229 -11.42 4.35 -22.13
N GLN A 230 -10.36 4.10 -21.35
CA GLN A 230 -9.74 2.78 -21.19
C GLN A 230 -10.01 2.17 -19.80
N GLN A 231 -10.78 2.84 -18.96
CA GLN A 231 -11.12 2.39 -17.62
C GLN A 231 -12.55 1.84 -17.56
N PRO A 232 -12.81 0.77 -16.80
CA PRO A 232 -14.16 0.29 -16.58
C PRO A 232 -14.95 1.33 -15.79
N ARG A 233 -16.21 1.57 -16.19
CA ARG A 233 -17.11 2.37 -15.38
C ARG A 233 -17.28 1.73 -14.03
N SER A 234 -17.04 2.52 -12.97
CA SER A 234 -16.94 2.02 -11.61
C SER A 234 -17.80 2.82 -10.65
N PHE A 235 -18.54 2.12 -9.80
CA PHE A 235 -19.36 2.69 -8.73
C PHE A 235 -18.88 2.15 -7.40
N GLY A 236 -18.60 3.04 -6.47
CA GLY A 236 -18.13 2.73 -5.12
C GLY A 236 -19.09 3.27 -4.06
N PHE A 237 -19.14 2.56 -2.97
CA PHE A 237 -19.76 3.01 -1.72
C PHE A 237 -18.89 2.59 -0.57
N ASP A 238 -18.67 3.49 0.38
CA ASP A 238 -18.05 3.11 1.64
C ASP A 238 -18.74 3.77 2.83
N PHE A 239 -18.56 3.16 4.00
CA PHE A 239 -19.04 3.70 5.25
C PHE A 239 -18.08 3.38 6.40
N ALA A 240 -18.08 4.28 7.42
CA ALA A 240 -17.44 4.02 8.70
C ALA A 240 -18.30 4.62 9.83
N LYS A 241 -18.44 3.87 10.92
CA LYS A 241 -19.18 4.32 12.10
C LYS A 241 -18.56 3.81 13.40
N ASN A 242 -18.36 4.70 14.35
CA ASN A 242 -18.09 4.34 15.73
C ASN A 242 -19.41 3.97 16.42
N LEU A 243 -19.60 2.68 16.73
CA LEU A 243 -20.75 2.19 17.50
C LEU A 243 -20.56 2.45 19.00
N ALA A 244 -19.30 2.55 19.45
CA ALA A 244 -18.88 2.97 20.77
C ALA A 244 -17.54 3.73 20.64
N GLU A 245 -17.09 4.41 21.69
CA GLU A 245 -15.83 5.17 21.70
C GLU A 245 -14.61 4.33 21.30
N ASN A 246 -14.68 3.03 21.52
CA ASN A 246 -13.61 2.06 21.28
C ASN A 246 -13.99 0.97 20.28
N PHE A 247 -15.11 1.09 19.57
CA PHE A 247 -15.58 0.09 18.61
C PHE A 247 -16.11 0.74 17.33
N GLU A 248 -15.41 0.51 16.23
CA GLU A 248 -15.72 0.97 14.88
C GLU A 248 -16.12 -0.19 13.98
N VAL A 249 -17.09 0.06 13.12
CA VAL A 249 -17.44 -0.80 11.99
C VAL A 249 -17.26 -0.01 10.71
N HIS A 250 -16.74 -0.66 9.66
CA HIS A 250 -16.56 -0.05 8.35
C HIS A 250 -16.83 -1.07 7.24
N GLY A 251 -17.06 -0.56 6.05
CA GLY A 251 -17.25 -1.41 4.88
C GLY A 251 -17.15 -0.65 3.59
N GLU A 252 -16.89 -1.38 2.52
CA GLU A 252 -16.77 -0.87 1.16
C GLU A 252 -17.46 -1.81 0.17
N LEU A 253 -17.99 -1.25 -0.90
CA LEU A 253 -18.55 -1.95 -2.04
C LEU A 253 -18.03 -1.30 -3.32
N ALA A 254 -17.65 -2.11 -4.30
CA ALA A 254 -17.18 -1.66 -5.60
C ALA A 254 -17.80 -2.50 -6.71
N LEU A 255 -18.52 -1.85 -7.62
CA LEU A 255 -19.01 -2.43 -8.86
C LEU A 255 -18.20 -1.86 -10.03
N ARG A 256 -17.63 -2.71 -10.86
CA ARG A 256 -16.88 -2.35 -12.07
C ARG A 256 -17.47 -3.07 -13.26
N GLU A 257 -17.92 -2.31 -14.27
CA GLU A 257 -18.61 -2.86 -15.45
C GLU A 257 -17.60 -3.31 -16.51
N ASN A 258 -17.88 -4.45 -17.14
CA ASN A 258 -17.20 -4.94 -18.35
C ASN A 258 -15.67 -5.04 -18.22
N VAL A 259 -15.17 -5.55 -17.09
CA VAL A 259 -13.74 -5.68 -16.80
C VAL A 259 -13.16 -6.86 -17.58
N ALA A 260 -12.02 -6.65 -18.25
CA ALA A 260 -11.29 -7.71 -18.92
C ALA A 260 -10.55 -8.58 -17.89
N ARG A 261 -10.73 -9.89 -17.94
CA ARG A 261 -10.06 -10.89 -17.12
C ARG A 261 -9.39 -11.93 -18.00
N VAL A 262 -8.16 -12.29 -17.69
CA VAL A 262 -7.42 -13.33 -18.40
C VAL A 262 -7.20 -14.51 -17.44
N ILE A 263 -7.64 -15.69 -17.87
CA ILE A 263 -7.51 -16.95 -17.15
C ILE A 263 -6.55 -17.85 -17.93
N ILE A 264 -5.61 -18.46 -17.23
CA ILE A 264 -4.63 -19.38 -17.79
C ILE A 264 -5.04 -20.82 -17.44
N ASP A 265 -5.13 -21.69 -18.43
CA ASP A 265 -5.36 -23.12 -18.22
C ASP A 265 -4.05 -23.87 -17.87
N ALA A 266 -4.15 -25.14 -17.48
CA ALA A 266 -3.01 -25.98 -17.13
C ALA A 266 -2.02 -26.22 -18.28
N ALA A 267 -2.39 -25.93 -19.53
CA ALA A 267 -1.51 -25.97 -20.70
C ALA A 267 -0.86 -24.61 -21.02
N GLY A 268 -1.16 -23.57 -20.23
CA GLY A 268 -0.66 -22.21 -20.43
C GLY A 268 -1.41 -21.44 -21.52
N THR A 269 -2.63 -21.88 -21.89
CA THR A 269 -3.46 -21.16 -22.86
C THR A 269 -4.23 -20.04 -22.14
N ALA A 270 -4.09 -18.82 -22.66
CA ALA A 270 -4.80 -17.66 -22.13
C ALA A 270 -6.21 -17.55 -22.74
N ARG A 271 -7.22 -17.40 -21.90
CA ARG A 271 -8.57 -17.09 -22.29
C ARG A 271 -8.99 -15.75 -21.67
N GLN A 272 -9.40 -14.82 -22.50
CA GLN A 272 -9.96 -13.56 -22.07
C GLN A 272 -11.48 -13.65 -21.94
N ALA A 273 -12.01 -13.17 -20.82
CA ALA A 273 -13.43 -12.94 -20.58
C ALA A 273 -13.65 -11.46 -20.21
N ARG A 274 -14.87 -10.98 -20.38
CA ARG A 274 -15.29 -9.67 -19.87
C ARG A 274 -16.52 -9.89 -19.02
N GLU A 275 -16.49 -9.36 -17.80
CA GLU A 275 -17.56 -9.56 -16.82
C GLU A 275 -17.67 -8.33 -15.91
N ASP A 276 -18.84 -8.15 -15.32
CA ASP A 276 -19.04 -7.17 -14.27
C ASP A 276 -18.47 -7.75 -12.98
N GLN A 277 -17.74 -6.93 -12.21
CA GLN A 277 -17.07 -7.35 -10.98
C GLN A 277 -17.67 -6.63 -9.79
N LEU A 278 -18.03 -7.39 -8.75
CA LEU A 278 -18.53 -6.90 -7.49
C LEU A 278 -17.55 -7.27 -6.35
N SER A 279 -16.74 -6.32 -5.91
CA SER A 279 -15.85 -6.52 -4.77
C SER A 279 -16.39 -5.80 -3.54
N TYR A 280 -16.18 -6.37 -2.34
CA TYR A 280 -16.62 -5.74 -1.09
C TYR A 280 -15.72 -6.09 0.08
N LEU A 281 -15.73 -5.20 1.07
CA LEU A 281 -14.99 -5.34 2.31
C LEU A 281 -15.92 -5.04 3.50
N LEU A 282 -15.80 -5.83 4.54
CA LEU A 282 -16.43 -5.57 5.83
C LEU A 282 -15.39 -5.71 6.94
N GLY A 283 -15.33 -4.73 7.81
CA GLY A 283 -14.31 -4.69 8.85
C GLY A 283 -14.79 -4.12 10.17
N VAL A 284 -14.03 -4.44 11.21
CA VAL A 284 -14.20 -3.94 12.57
C VAL A 284 -12.85 -3.54 13.14
N ARG A 285 -12.87 -2.51 13.98
CA ARG A 285 -11.74 -2.14 14.84
C ARG A 285 -12.23 -2.02 16.27
N TYR A 286 -11.51 -2.69 17.18
CA TYR A 286 -11.83 -2.69 18.60
C TYR A 286 -10.60 -2.38 19.44
N LEU A 287 -10.70 -1.39 20.32
CA LEU A 287 -9.69 -1.07 21.33
C LEU A 287 -10.17 -1.57 22.70
N ASN A 288 -9.44 -2.47 23.33
CA ASN A 288 -9.78 -2.96 24.64
C ASN A 288 -9.25 -2.05 25.77
N ARG A 289 -9.61 -2.33 27.01
CA ARG A 289 -9.18 -1.57 28.20
C ARG A 289 -7.68 -1.68 28.54
N PHE A 290 -6.94 -2.53 27.86
CA PHE A 290 -5.51 -2.74 28.05
C PHE A 290 -4.69 -2.10 26.91
N ASP A 291 -5.29 -1.18 26.15
CA ASP A 291 -4.69 -0.53 24.98
C ASP A 291 -4.27 -1.50 23.88
N THR A 292 -4.95 -2.66 23.79
CA THR A 292 -4.78 -3.57 22.65
C THR A 292 -5.81 -3.25 21.58
N THR A 293 -5.35 -2.97 20.38
CA THR A 293 -6.20 -2.77 19.20
C THR A 293 -6.31 -4.05 18.39
N PHE A 294 -7.52 -4.43 18.04
CA PHE A 294 -7.86 -5.50 17.12
C PHE A 294 -8.47 -4.90 15.87
N ILE A 295 -7.98 -5.30 14.70
CA ILE A 295 -8.56 -4.97 13.39
C ILE A 295 -8.82 -6.29 12.69
N ALA A 296 -10.05 -6.51 12.23
CA ALA A 296 -10.42 -7.69 11.47
C ALA A 296 -11.21 -7.26 10.24
N GLU A 297 -10.83 -7.75 9.06
CA GLU A 297 -11.48 -7.45 7.78
C GLU A 297 -11.69 -8.74 6.98
N TYR A 298 -12.86 -8.86 6.38
CA TYR A 298 -13.13 -9.80 5.30
C TYR A 298 -13.19 -9.03 4.00
N PHE A 299 -12.49 -9.51 2.98
CA PHE A 299 -12.43 -8.92 1.65
C PHE A 299 -12.78 -9.95 0.58
N HIS A 300 -13.80 -9.67 -0.22
CA HIS A 300 -14.10 -10.37 -1.45
C HIS A 300 -13.65 -9.54 -2.64
N ASN A 301 -12.74 -10.11 -3.43
CA ASN A 301 -12.13 -9.51 -4.62
C ASN A 301 -12.59 -10.28 -5.87
N ASP A 302 -13.66 -9.85 -6.52
CA ASP A 302 -14.17 -10.50 -7.72
C ASP A 302 -13.22 -10.40 -8.94
N ALA A 303 -12.21 -9.51 -8.86
CA ALA A 303 -11.10 -9.47 -9.82
C ALA A 303 -10.04 -10.56 -9.58
N GLY A 304 -10.10 -11.26 -8.46
CA GLY A 304 -9.19 -12.34 -8.09
C GLY A 304 -9.38 -13.60 -8.93
N TYR A 305 -8.49 -14.56 -8.74
CA TYR A 305 -8.58 -15.88 -9.35
C TYR A 305 -9.23 -16.87 -8.41
N ARG A 306 -10.07 -17.76 -8.95
CA ARG A 306 -10.63 -18.89 -8.22
C ARG A 306 -9.55 -19.92 -7.91
N ARG A 307 -9.77 -20.71 -6.90
CA ARG A 307 -8.82 -21.76 -6.50
C ARG A 307 -8.38 -22.65 -7.68
N GLU A 308 -9.31 -23.14 -8.48
CA GLU A 308 -8.99 -23.98 -9.66
C GLU A 308 -8.14 -23.24 -10.70
N GLU A 309 -8.37 -21.95 -10.90
CA GLU A 309 -7.60 -21.13 -11.83
C GLU A 309 -6.15 -20.93 -11.36
N LEU A 310 -5.94 -20.73 -10.05
CA LEU A 310 -4.61 -20.68 -9.46
C LEU A 310 -3.91 -22.05 -9.50
N GLU A 311 -4.61 -23.14 -9.19
CA GLU A 311 -4.07 -24.50 -9.29
C GLU A 311 -3.63 -24.83 -10.74
N ASN A 312 -4.40 -24.42 -11.75
CA ASN A 312 -4.04 -24.55 -13.17
C ASN A 312 -2.79 -23.76 -13.51
N PHE A 313 -2.71 -22.52 -13.06
CA PHE A 313 -1.54 -21.66 -13.27
C PHE A 313 -0.25 -22.23 -12.65
N TYR A 314 -0.31 -22.71 -11.40
CA TYR A 314 0.81 -23.38 -10.74
C TYR A 314 1.18 -24.71 -11.41
N THR A 315 0.20 -25.47 -11.89
CA THR A 315 0.43 -26.69 -12.65
C THR A 315 1.16 -26.41 -13.96
N TYR A 316 0.82 -25.33 -14.63
CA TYR A 316 1.53 -24.88 -15.83
C TYR A 316 2.99 -24.52 -15.52
N GLN A 317 3.24 -23.76 -14.45
CA GLN A 317 4.59 -23.40 -14.01
C GLN A 317 5.45 -24.63 -13.70
N GLU A 318 4.89 -25.58 -12.96
CA GLU A 318 5.56 -26.84 -12.63
C GLU A 318 5.89 -27.66 -13.90
N THR A 319 4.96 -27.74 -14.83
CA THR A 319 5.16 -28.42 -16.11
C THR A 319 6.27 -27.75 -16.92
N ALA A 320 6.29 -26.43 -16.97
CA ALA A 320 7.32 -25.64 -17.67
C ALA A 320 8.71 -25.87 -17.05
N PHE A 321 8.80 -25.90 -15.73
CA PHE A 321 10.05 -26.15 -15.01
C PHE A 321 10.56 -27.58 -15.23
N ASN A 322 9.71 -28.59 -15.10
CA ASN A 322 10.07 -29.99 -15.32
C ASN A 322 10.55 -30.22 -16.76
N GLN A 323 9.89 -29.63 -17.77
CA GLN A 323 10.34 -29.72 -19.15
C GLN A 323 11.71 -29.07 -19.35
N TRP A 324 11.94 -27.89 -18.75
CA TRP A 324 13.23 -27.24 -18.82
C TRP A 324 14.35 -28.08 -18.19
N GLN A 325 14.11 -28.69 -17.03
CA GLN A 325 15.08 -29.58 -16.37
C GLN A 325 15.47 -30.79 -17.25
N VAL A 326 14.50 -31.39 -17.94
CA VAL A 326 14.74 -32.60 -18.75
C VAL A 326 15.37 -32.26 -20.09
N THR A 327 14.97 -31.17 -20.73
CA THR A 327 15.31 -30.88 -22.13
C THR A 327 16.32 -29.75 -22.30
N GLY A 328 16.53 -28.90 -21.26
CA GLY A 328 17.27 -27.65 -21.35
C GLY A 328 16.56 -26.57 -22.15
N ASN A 329 15.35 -26.82 -22.67
CA ASN A 329 14.56 -25.85 -23.43
C ASN A 329 13.76 -24.92 -22.52
N ALA A 330 14.15 -23.65 -22.45
CA ALA A 330 13.55 -22.64 -21.60
C ALA A 330 12.27 -21.98 -22.16
N SER A 331 11.77 -22.38 -23.33
CA SER A 331 10.67 -21.66 -24.01
C SER A 331 9.38 -21.60 -23.16
N LEU A 332 9.01 -22.68 -22.48
CA LEU A 332 7.84 -22.69 -21.58
C LEU A 332 8.08 -21.87 -20.33
N MET A 333 9.29 -21.89 -19.76
CA MET A 333 9.64 -21.05 -18.61
C MET A 333 9.58 -19.56 -18.96
N GLN A 334 10.15 -19.16 -20.11
CA GLN A 334 10.06 -17.77 -20.59
C GLN A 334 8.61 -17.33 -20.75
N ARG A 335 7.76 -18.21 -21.31
CA ARG A 335 6.32 -17.93 -21.42
C ARG A 335 5.65 -17.82 -20.05
N ALA A 336 5.99 -18.69 -19.10
CA ALA A 336 5.47 -18.63 -17.74
C ALA A 336 5.87 -17.31 -17.02
N VAL A 337 7.13 -16.86 -17.21
CA VAL A 337 7.60 -15.56 -16.73
C VAL A 337 6.78 -14.43 -17.36
N GLN A 338 6.61 -14.43 -18.68
CA GLN A 338 5.83 -13.39 -19.37
C GLN A 338 4.37 -13.36 -18.90
N ILE A 339 3.70 -14.51 -18.77
CA ILE A 339 2.34 -14.62 -18.24
C ILE A 339 2.27 -14.03 -16.82
N THR A 340 3.23 -14.37 -15.97
CA THR A 340 3.29 -13.87 -14.61
C THR A 340 3.47 -12.35 -14.57
N GLN A 341 4.37 -11.81 -15.37
CA GLN A 341 4.62 -10.38 -15.47
C GLN A 341 3.45 -9.60 -16.07
N THR A 342 2.62 -10.22 -16.89
CA THR A 342 1.51 -9.54 -17.54
C THR A 342 0.21 -9.64 -16.73
N TYR A 343 -0.10 -10.79 -16.13
CA TYR A 343 -1.43 -11.06 -15.56
C TYR A 343 -1.43 -11.33 -14.06
N TYR A 344 -0.29 -11.73 -13.45
CA TYR A 344 -0.18 -12.06 -12.03
C TYR A 344 0.72 -11.06 -11.29
N GLN A 345 0.43 -9.75 -11.46
CA GLN A 345 1.14 -8.67 -10.78
C GLN A 345 0.51 -8.28 -9.45
N GLN A 346 -0.71 -8.74 -9.21
CA GLN A 346 -1.41 -8.45 -7.96
C GLN A 346 -0.68 -9.10 -6.79
N ARG A 347 -0.73 -8.45 -5.64
CA ARG A 347 -0.12 -8.97 -4.41
C ARG A 347 -0.88 -10.18 -3.86
N ASN A 348 -2.22 -10.10 -3.94
CA ASN A 348 -3.15 -11.13 -3.56
C ASN A 348 -3.88 -11.64 -4.80
N TYR A 349 -3.77 -12.93 -5.09
CA TYR A 349 -4.28 -13.52 -6.34
C TYR A 349 -5.71 -14.03 -6.24
N GLY A 350 -6.15 -14.45 -5.04
CA GLY A 350 -7.45 -15.07 -4.82
C GLY A 350 -8.61 -14.08 -4.72
N GLU A 351 -9.81 -14.62 -4.53
CA GLU A 351 -11.04 -13.83 -4.39
C GLU A 351 -11.35 -13.50 -2.93
N ASP A 352 -11.13 -14.43 -1.98
CA ASP A 352 -11.61 -14.30 -0.61
C ASP A 352 -10.47 -14.25 0.41
N TYR A 353 -10.43 -13.18 1.20
CA TYR A 353 -9.39 -12.96 2.20
C TYR A 353 -9.95 -12.57 3.56
N PHE A 354 -9.23 -12.98 4.58
CA PHE A 354 -9.40 -12.49 5.93
C PHE A 354 -8.10 -11.84 6.42
N TYR A 355 -8.20 -10.62 6.92
CA TYR A 355 -7.10 -9.90 7.57
C TYR A 355 -7.36 -9.77 9.05
N LEU A 356 -6.36 -10.05 9.87
CA LEU A 356 -6.37 -9.80 11.31
C LEU A 356 -5.09 -9.08 11.71
N LYS A 357 -5.21 -7.97 12.43
CA LYS A 357 -4.09 -7.31 13.08
C LYS A 357 -4.40 -7.09 14.55
N ILE A 358 -3.45 -7.45 15.41
CA ILE A 358 -3.49 -7.20 16.85
C ILE A 358 -2.25 -6.38 17.18
N SER A 359 -2.42 -5.23 17.81
CA SER A 359 -1.33 -4.36 18.24
C SER A 359 -1.50 -3.94 19.68
N GLN A 360 -0.42 -3.94 20.44
CA GLN A 360 -0.38 -3.52 21.82
C GLN A 360 0.36 -2.20 21.95
N LYS A 361 -0.27 -1.19 22.54
CA LYS A 361 0.38 0.08 22.81
C LYS A 361 1.24 -0.03 24.07
N GLU A 362 2.51 0.34 23.96
CA GLU A 362 3.44 0.59 25.06
C GLU A 362 3.46 -0.48 26.18
N PRO A 363 3.50 -1.80 25.88
CA PRO A 363 3.54 -2.81 26.90
C PRO A 363 4.77 -2.62 27.79
N PHE A 364 4.62 -3.01 29.09
CA PHE A 364 5.68 -2.91 30.10
C PHE A 364 6.16 -1.47 30.37
N ASP A 365 5.30 -0.45 30.10
CA ASP A 365 5.62 0.97 30.24
C ASP A 365 6.82 1.44 29.39
N ILE A 366 7.13 0.72 28.30
CA ILE A 366 8.14 1.14 27.34
C ILE A 366 7.49 2.12 26.35
N LEU A 367 7.82 3.40 26.51
CA LEU A 367 7.25 4.49 25.70
C LEU A 367 7.52 4.27 24.21
N TYR A 368 6.48 4.48 23.39
CA TYR A 368 6.49 4.39 21.93
C TYR A 368 6.91 3.03 21.37
N PHE A 369 6.92 1.99 22.20
CA PHE A 369 7.14 0.61 21.77
C PHE A 369 5.78 -0.06 21.50
N ASN A 370 5.51 -0.44 20.25
CA ASN A 370 4.23 -0.99 19.80
C ASN A 370 4.46 -2.31 19.05
N PRO A 371 4.49 -3.44 19.76
CA PRO A 371 4.51 -4.75 19.10
C PRO A 371 3.13 -5.06 18.49
N TRP A 372 3.16 -5.82 17.40
CA TRP A 372 1.95 -6.23 16.69
C TRP A 372 2.14 -7.58 16.00
N VAL A 373 1.03 -8.20 15.69
CA VAL A 373 0.98 -9.36 14.78
C VAL A 373 -0.15 -9.12 13.78
N ALA A 374 0.13 -9.39 12.50
CA ALA A 374 -0.86 -9.37 11.44
C ALA A 374 -0.88 -10.71 10.71
N ALA A 375 -2.02 -11.06 10.12
CA ALA A 375 -2.18 -12.22 9.28
C ALA A 375 -3.11 -11.87 8.11
N VAL A 376 -2.69 -12.27 6.90
CA VAL A 376 -3.54 -12.32 5.70
C VAL A 376 -3.78 -13.79 5.38
N VAL A 377 -5.04 -14.21 5.33
CA VAL A 377 -5.45 -15.59 5.05
C VAL A 377 -6.24 -15.62 3.76
N ASN A 378 -5.83 -16.42 2.79
CA ASN A 378 -6.66 -16.76 1.63
C ASN A 378 -7.68 -17.81 2.07
N LEU A 379 -8.97 -17.47 2.04
CA LEU A 379 -10.05 -18.35 2.52
C LEU A 379 -10.43 -19.46 1.52
N GLN A 380 -9.96 -19.37 0.25
CA GLN A 380 -10.24 -20.38 -0.76
C GLN A 380 -9.31 -21.59 -0.63
N ASP A 381 -8.04 -21.37 -0.26
CA ASP A 381 -7.03 -22.42 -0.18
C ASP A 381 -6.44 -22.60 1.23
N PHE A 382 -6.83 -21.74 2.19
CA PHE A 382 -6.38 -21.69 3.58
C PHE A 382 -4.88 -21.47 3.78
N SER A 383 -4.20 -21.01 2.76
CA SER A 383 -2.84 -20.50 2.91
C SER A 383 -2.84 -19.11 3.55
N PHE A 384 -1.75 -18.74 4.19
CA PHE A 384 -1.68 -17.46 4.90
C PHE A 384 -0.27 -16.89 4.95
N ASN A 385 -0.19 -15.58 5.20
CA ASN A 385 1.04 -14.89 5.55
C ASN A 385 0.91 -14.32 6.97
N LEU A 386 1.68 -14.86 7.91
CA LEU A 386 1.74 -14.39 9.30
C LEU A 386 2.90 -13.42 9.46
N GLN A 387 2.66 -12.29 10.13
CA GLN A 387 3.63 -11.22 10.29
C GLN A 387 3.67 -10.71 11.74
N PRO A 388 4.48 -11.30 12.62
CA PRO A 388 4.87 -10.62 13.85
C PRO A 388 5.80 -9.46 13.56
N GLY A 389 5.64 -8.36 14.30
CA GLY A 389 6.45 -7.18 14.15
C GLY A 389 6.40 -6.25 15.35
N MET A 390 7.20 -5.21 15.29
CA MET A 390 7.19 -4.11 16.25
C MET A 390 7.60 -2.80 15.59
N THR A 391 7.07 -1.72 16.13
CA THR A 391 7.52 -0.35 15.84
C THR A 391 7.94 0.30 17.15
N TRP A 392 9.12 0.91 17.18
CA TRP A 392 9.64 1.58 18.35
C TRP A 392 10.29 2.92 17.99
N THR A 393 9.93 3.97 18.71
CA THR A 393 10.52 5.31 18.58
C THR A 393 11.30 5.67 19.84
N PRO A 394 12.55 5.16 19.99
CA PRO A 394 13.35 5.32 21.21
C PRO A 394 13.72 6.76 21.53
N VAL A 395 13.85 7.60 20.51
CA VAL A 395 14.10 9.03 20.61
C VAL A 395 13.28 9.77 19.58
N THR A 396 13.02 11.06 19.80
CA THR A 396 12.34 11.93 18.85
C THR A 396 13.00 11.80 17.48
N ASN A 397 12.19 11.68 16.44
CA ASN A 397 12.63 11.58 15.03
C ASN A 397 13.27 10.26 14.58
N LEU A 398 13.51 9.28 15.46
CA LEU A 398 14.05 7.98 15.08
C LEU A 398 13.02 6.88 15.32
N GLU A 399 12.64 6.17 14.27
CA GLU A 399 11.76 5.01 14.31
C GLU A 399 12.51 3.75 13.88
N LEU A 400 12.40 2.71 14.67
CA LEU A 400 12.90 1.37 14.39
C LEU A 400 11.72 0.43 14.14
N ASN A 401 11.79 -0.34 13.07
CA ASN A 401 10.79 -1.35 12.74
C ASN A 401 11.47 -2.71 12.56
N LEU A 402 10.83 -3.71 13.10
CA LEU A 402 11.18 -5.11 12.88
C LEU A 402 9.92 -5.84 12.44
N ARG A 403 10.03 -6.68 11.42
CA ARG A 403 8.94 -7.53 10.94
C ARG A 403 9.49 -8.85 10.45
N VAL A 404 8.73 -9.91 10.60
CA VAL A 404 9.06 -11.23 10.03
C VAL A 404 7.87 -11.70 9.22
N GLY A 405 8.01 -11.82 7.90
CA GLY A 405 7.02 -12.44 7.01
C GLY A 405 7.17 -13.96 7.03
N ILE A 406 6.06 -14.67 7.27
CA ILE A 406 6.01 -16.13 7.33
C ILE A 406 4.85 -16.59 6.45
N PRO A 407 5.04 -16.70 5.12
CA PRO A 407 4.05 -17.31 4.25
C PRO A 407 3.98 -18.81 4.52
N ALA A 408 2.78 -19.39 4.51
CA ALA A 408 2.58 -20.82 4.73
C ALA A 408 1.33 -21.32 3.98
N GLY A 409 1.44 -22.49 3.39
CA GLY A 409 0.37 -23.15 2.66
C GLY A 409 0.83 -24.50 2.12
N ALA A 410 -0.12 -25.26 1.58
CA ALA A 410 0.19 -26.48 0.82
C ALA A 410 0.73 -26.12 -0.57
N SER A 411 1.25 -27.07 -1.31
CA SER A 411 1.58 -26.90 -2.73
C SER A 411 0.34 -26.47 -3.53
N LYS A 412 0.56 -25.60 -4.52
CA LYS A 412 -0.48 -24.97 -5.37
C LYS A 412 -1.45 -24.06 -4.63
N THR A 413 -1.04 -23.53 -3.48
CA THR A 413 -1.77 -22.47 -2.78
C THR A 413 -1.04 -21.13 -2.89
N GLU A 414 -1.76 -20.03 -2.72
CA GLU A 414 -1.21 -18.68 -2.95
C GLU A 414 0.04 -18.39 -2.11
N PHE A 415 -0.01 -18.65 -0.81
CA PHE A 415 1.12 -18.39 0.09
C PHE A 415 2.07 -19.57 0.20
N GLY A 416 1.65 -20.79 -0.18
CA GLY A 416 2.53 -21.95 -0.27
C GLY A 416 3.49 -21.91 -1.47
N GLU A 417 3.16 -21.15 -2.52
CA GLU A 417 4.00 -21.01 -3.71
C GLU A 417 4.79 -19.68 -3.76
N LYS A 418 4.86 -18.93 -2.64
CA LYS A 418 5.75 -17.78 -2.52
C LYS A 418 7.20 -18.22 -2.45
N SER A 419 8.11 -17.44 -3.02
CA SER A 419 9.55 -17.75 -3.01
C SER A 419 10.20 -17.70 -1.63
N ASP A 420 9.62 -16.97 -0.68
CA ASP A 420 10.16 -16.85 0.67
C ASP A 420 9.51 -17.88 1.60
N ALA A 421 10.30 -18.68 2.29
CA ALA A 421 9.86 -19.48 3.44
C ALA A 421 9.84 -18.62 4.72
N LEU A 422 10.75 -17.64 4.83
CA LEU A 422 10.85 -16.70 5.93
C LEU A 422 11.49 -15.40 5.46
N ARG A 423 10.92 -14.25 5.85
CA ARG A 423 11.40 -12.92 5.45
C ARG A 423 11.49 -11.95 6.63
N PRO A 424 12.54 -12.02 7.47
CA PRO A 424 12.82 -11.00 8.47
C PRO A 424 13.30 -9.71 7.83
N GLU A 425 12.76 -8.60 8.31
CA GLU A 425 13.07 -7.25 7.87
C GLU A 425 13.36 -6.37 9.07
N ILE A 426 14.39 -5.55 8.97
CA ILE A 426 14.68 -4.47 9.90
C ILE A 426 14.86 -3.18 9.13
N TRP A 427 14.22 -2.11 9.58
CA TRP A 427 14.44 -0.79 9.02
C TRP A 427 14.45 0.32 10.06
N MET A 428 15.18 1.34 9.73
CA MET A 428 15.35 2.53 10.53
C MET A 428 14.91 3.73 9.72
N ARG A 429 14.08 4.57 10.33
CA ARG A 429 13.58 5.83 9.76
C ARG A 429 14.03 6.99 10.63
N TYR A 430 14.55 8.02 10.00
CA TYR A 430 14.88 9.28 10.65
C TYR A 430 14.12 10.42 9.99
N TYR A 431 13.38 11.17 10.79
CA TYR A 431 12.58 12.31 10.34
C TYR A 431 13.28 13.61 10.73
N PHE A 432 13.20 14.66 9.88
CA PHE A 432 13.83 15.96 10.12
C PHE A 432 13.00 17.13 9.60
#